data_830e4584cc5294ce35bd2ff9f6d5ca0c
#
_entry.id   830e4584cc5294ce35bd2ff9f6d5ca0c
#
_cell.length_a   1.000
_cell.length_b   1.000
_cell.length_c   1.000
_cell.angle_alpha   90.00
_cell.angle_beta   90.00
_cell.angle_gamma   90.00
#
_symmetry.space_group_name_H-M   'P 1'
#
loop_
_entity.id
_entity.type
_entity.pdbx_description
1 polymer ?
#
loop_
_entity_poly.entity_id
_entity_poly.type
_entity_poly.pdbx_seq_one_letter_code
_entity_poly.pdbx_strand_id
1 'polypeptide(L)'
;AVDQLIVIRITADKPGSISFDAQLRRGKYLDMLQSISEDSIMMKGNTGGEDGIGFCAIVRAVAKGGNVYTIGENLLVENADEVTLFISAATSFRSHDYIDVCKKYIDNALKKEYKEILDDHIKDYQSLFHRMELDIEGVDDEQLNQLATDERLDRVRAGKDDPGLVCLYFQFGRYLMISCSR
;
A
#
# COMPACT_ATOMS: atom_id res chain seq x y z
N ALA A 1 6.67 -2.82 3.21
CA ALA A 1 6.80 -2.28 4.56
C ALA A 1 7.44 -3.29 5.50
N VAL A 2 7.92 -2.82 6.64
CA VAL A 2 8.65 -3.62 7.64
C VAL A 2 7.89 -4.89 8.05
N ASP A 3 6.57 -4.77 8.22
CA ASP A 3 5.70 -5.87 8.64
C ASP A 3 5.10 -6.68 7.47
N GLN A 4 5.62 -6.53 6.25
CA GLN A 4 5.13 -7.19 5.04
C GLN A 4 3.64 -6.93 4.74
N LEU A 5 3.19 -5.70 5.01
CA LEU A 5 1.80 -5.27 4.88
C LEU A 5 1.69 -3.99 4.05
N ILE A 6 0.52 -3.82 3.44
CA ILE A 6 0.01 -2.51 3.04
C ILE A 6 -1.01 -2.11 4.10
N VAL A 7 -0.83 -0.92 4.66
CA VAL A 7 -1.76 -0.37 5.66
C VAL A 7 -2.36 0.90 5.10
N ILE A 8 -3.70 0.96 5.05
CA ILE A 8 -4.46 2.12 4.58
C ILE A 8 -5.29 2.63 5.74
N ARG A 9 -5.06 3.88 6.14
CA ARG A 9 -5.87 4.55 7.16
C ARG A 9 -6.75 5.59 6.51
N ILE A 10 -8.04 5.53 6.80
CA ILE A 10 -9.07 6.47 6.33
C ILE A 10 -9.62 7.16 7.56
N THR A 11 -9.63 8.49 7.53
CA THR A 11 -10.18 9.34 8.60
C THR A 11 -11.13 10.36 8.01
N ALA A 12 -12.13 10.77 8.77
CA ALA A 12 -13.06 11.82 8.40
C ALA A 12 -13.10 12.92 9.47
N ASP A 13 -13.45 14.11 9.08
CA ASP A 13 -13.64 15.26 9.96
C ASP A 13 -15.00 15.24 10.71
N LYS A 14 -15.94 14.40 10.23
CA LYS A 14 -17.25 14.21 10.83
C LYS A 14 -17.42 12.77 11.31
N PRO A 15 -17.86 12.57 12.57
CA PRO A 15 -18.17 11.24 13.08
C PRO A 15 -19.18 10.49 12.21
N GLY A 16 -19.01 9.18 12.08
CA GLY A 16 -19.94 8.32 11.34
C GLY A 16 -19.99 8.53 9.84
N SER A 17 -18.98 9.20 9.24
CA SER A 17 -19.01 9.58 7.83
C SER A 17 -18.37 8.56 6.89
N ILE A 18 -17.71 7.53 7.43
CA ILE A 18 -16.99 6.54 6.60
C ILE A 18 -17.88 5.33 6.42
N SER A 19 -18.34 5.12 5.18
CA SER A 19 -19.05 3.91 4.77
C SER A 19 -18.59 3.50 3.38
N PHE A 20 -18.20 2.25 3.22
CA PHE A 20 -17.78 1.68 1.94
C PHE A 20 -17.83 0.15 1.97
N ASP A 21 -17.76 -0.46 0.80
CA ASP A 21 -17.47 -1.87 0.62
C ASP A 21 -16.10 -2.08 -0.01
N ALA A 22 -15.38 -3.08 0.46
CA ALA A 22 -14.08 -3.50 -0.05
C ALA A 22 -14.15 -4.91 -0.60
N GLN A 23 -13.49 -5.12 -1.74
CA GLN A 23 -13.43 -6.41 -2.43
C GLN A 23 -12.02 -6.71 -2.89
N LEU A 24 -11.68 -7.99 -2.91
CA LEU A 24 -10.53 -8.49 -3.64
C LEU A 24 -11.00 -9.00 -4.99
N ARG A 25 -10.28 -8.65 -6.07
CA ARG A 25 -10.66 -9.08 -7.43
C ARG A 25 -9.44 -9.59 -8.20
N ARG A 26 -9.65 -10.67 -8.92
CA ARG A 26 -8.66 -11.23 -9.86
C ARG A 26 -9.38 -11.88 -11.04
N GLY A 27 -8.93 -11.60 -12.26
CA GLY A 27 -9.58 -12.08 -13.48
C GLY A 27 -9.34 -13.55 -13.81
N LYS A 28 -8.16 -14.10 -13.45
CA LYS A 28 -7.78 -15.49 -13.76
C LYS A 28 -7.04 -16.11 -12.58
N TYR A 29 -7.05 -17.44 -12.50
CA TYR A 29 -6.33 -18.21 -11.48
C TYR A 29 -6.82 -17.95 -10.06
N LEU A 30 -8.10 -17.64 -9.93
CA LEU A 30 -8.79 -17.50 -8.65
C LEU A 30 -9.45 -18.84 -8.32
N ASP A 31 -9.05 -19.43 -7.19
CA ASP A 31 -9.65 -20.68 -6.69
C ASP A 31 -10.74 -20.37 -5.65
N MET A 32 -10.52 -19.34 -4.84
CA MET A 32 -11.43 -19.03 -3.75
C MET A 32 -11.35 -17.53 -3.39
N LEU A 33 -12.53 -16.97 -3.17
CA LEU A 33 -12.73 -15.66 -2.54
C LEU A 33 -13.85 -15.81 -1.52
N GLN A 34 -13.58 -15.50 -0.26
CA GLN A 34 -14.56 -15.65 0.82
C GLN A 34 -14.24 -14.79 2.03
N SER A 35 -15.25 -14.56 2.86
CA SER A 35 -15.05 -14.09 4.23
C SER A 35 -14.39 -15.19 5.09
N ILE A 36 -13.44 -14.79 5.93
CA ILE A 36 -12.75 -15.69 6.87
C ILE A 36 -13.01 -15.31 8.34
N SER A 37 -13.57 -14.13 8.56
CA SER A 37 -14.08 -13.63 9.83
C SER A 37 -15.07 -12.51 9.57
N GLU A 38 -15.68 -11.94 10.62
CA GLU A 38 -16.60 -10.81 10.50
C GLU A 38 -15.94 -9.55 9.93
N ASP A 39 -14.62 -9.42 10.05
CA ASP A 39 -13.82 -8.24 9.68
C ASP A 39 -12.78 -8.51 8.58
N SER A 40 -12.81 -9.71 7.96
CA SER A 40 -11.75 -10.12 7.04
C SER A 40 -12.25 -10.93 5.85
N ILE A 41 -11.70 -10.63 4.67
CA ILE A 41 -11.88 -11.41 3.44
C ILE A 41 -10.56 -11.95 2.95
N MET A 42 -10.59 -13.12 2.31
CA MET A 42 -9.41 -13.78 1.75
C MET A 42 -9.65 -14.18 0.30
N MET A 43 -8.65 -13.92 -0.53
CA MET A 43 -8.52 -14.43 -1.87
C MET A 43 -7.36 -15.41 -1.94
N LYS A 44 -7.55 -16.56 -2.57
CA LYS A 44 -6.45 -17.49 -2.91
C LYS A 44 -6.62 -18.06 -4.30
N GLY A 45 -5.52 -18.51 -4.86
CA GLY A 45 -5.50 -19.16 -6.16
C GLY A 45 -4.13 -19.74 -6.47
N ASN A 46 -4.01 -20.26 -7.68
CA ASN A 46 -2.78 -20.83 -8.22
C ASN A 46 -2.53 -20.29 -9.63
N THR A 47 -1.30 -19.94 -9.97
CA THR A 47 -0.97 -19.36 -11.28
C THR A 47 -1.16 -20.32 -12.46
N GLY A 48 -1.53 -21.57 -12.20
CA GLY A 48 -1.90 -22.58 -13.18
C GLY A 48 -0.83 -23.65 -13.40
N GLY A 49 -1.29 -24.86 -13.72
CA GLY A 49 -0.45 -26.04 -13.93
C GLY A 49 -0.02 -26.74 -12.64
N GLU A 50 0.62 -27.91 -12.79
CA GLU A 50 1.12 -28.70 -11.65
C GLU A 50 2.22 -27.97 -10.89
N ASP A 51 3.04 -27.17 -11.58
CA ASP A 51 4.12 -26.35 -11.00
C ASP A 51 3.67 -24.91 -10.69
N GLY A 52 2.39 -24.64 -10.66
CA GLY A 52 1.84 -23.31 -10.43
C GLY A 52 2.15 -22.80 -9.03
N ILE A 53 2.38 -21.47 -8.91
CA ILE A 53 2.61 -20.81 -7.63
C ILE A 53 1.26 -20.49 -7.00
N GLY A 54 1.01 -21.08 -5.82
CA GLY A 54 -0.11 -20.71 -4.99
C GLY A 54 0.08 -19.29 -4.40
N PHE A 55 -0.99 -18.54 -4.31
CA PHE A 55 -0.99 -17.20 -3.71
C PHE A 55 -2.18 -17.01 -2.79
N CYS A 56 -2.01 -16.12 -1.82
CA CYS A 56 -3.05 -15.68 -0.91
C CYS A 56 -2.94 -14.17 -0.72
N ALA A 57 -4.08 -13.49 -0.64
CA ALA A 57 -4.20 -12.13 -0.16
C ALA A 57 -5.33 -12.05 0.86
N ILE A 58 -5.11 -11.33 1.96
CA ILE A 58 -6.08 -11.11 3.03
C ILE A 58 -6.22 -9.61 3.24
N VAL A 59 -7.46 -9.15 3.37
CA VAL A 59 -7.78 -7.79 3.82
C VAL A 59 -8.55 -7.89 5.12
N ARG A 60 -8.11 -7.16 6.13
CA ARG A 60 -8.81 -7.00 7.41
C ARG A 60 -9.07 -5.52 7.69
N ALA A 61 -10.27 -5.19 8.12
CA ALA A 61 -10.66 -3.86 8.52
C ALA A 61 -10.78 -3.74 10.04
N VAL A 62 -10.25 -2.63 10.58
CA VAL A 62 -10.45 -2.23 11.97
C VAL A 62 -11.03 -0.84 11.96
N ALA A 63 -12.21 -0.66 12.54
CA ALA A 63 -12.90 0.62 12.62
C ALA A 63 -12.91 1.17 14.05
N LYS A 64 -12.91 2.49 14.15
CA LYS A 64 -13.32 3.22 15.36
C LYS A 64 -14.68 3.83 15.07
N GLY A 65 -15.65 3.57 15.94
CA GLY A 65 -17.06 3.88 15.65
C GLY A 65 -17.63 3.02 14.52
N GLY A 66 -18.94 3.04 14.35
CA GLY A 66 -19.61 2.28 13.30
C GLY A 66 -19.51 0.77 13.41
N ASN A 67 -19.68 0.09 12.27
CA ASN A 67 -19.66 -1.36 12.17
C ASN A 67 -18.75 -1.84 11.05
N VAL A 68 -18.13 -3.01 11.26
CA VAL A 68 -17.42 -3.78 10.23
C VAL A 68 -18.03 -5.18 10.20
N TYR A 69 -18.38 -5.65 9.01
CA TYR A 69 -18.91 -7.00 8.83
C TYR A 69 -18.67 -7.50 7.41
N THR A 70 -18.83 -8.79 7.20
CA THR A 70 -18.69 -9.40 5.87
C THR A 70 -20.01 -9.98 5.38
N ILE A 71 -20.28 -9.80 4.07
CA ILE A 71 -21.37 -10.48 3.37
C ILE A 71 -20.80 -11.15 2.12
N GLY A 72 -20.77 -12.48 2.13
CA GLY A 72 -20.20 -13.25 1.03
C GLY A 72 -18.71 -12.93 0.84
N GLU A 73 -18.39 -12.27 -0.27
CA GLU A 73 -17.02 -11.90 -0.67
C GLU A 73 -16.69 -10.42 -0.35
N ASN A 74 -17.63 -9.70 0.27
CA ASN A 74 -17.50 -8.28 0.53
C ASN A 74 -17.20 -8.02 2.00
N LEU A 75 -16.30 -7.07 2.24
CA LEU A 75 -16.00 -6.50 3.54
C LEU A 75 -16.65 -5.12 3.60
N LEU A 76 -17.62 -4.94 4.49
CA LEU A 76 -18.42 -3.73 4.62
C LEU A 76 -18.02 -2.94 5.86
N VAL A 77 -17.97 -1.64 5.70
CA VAL A 77 -17.79 -0.68 6.78
C VAL A 77 -18.95 0.31 6.73
N GLU A 78 -19.56 0.57 7.87
CA GLU A 78 -20.71 1.49 7.98
C GLU A 78 -20.56 2.44 9.14
N ASN A 79 -20.77 3.74 8.86
CA ASN A 79 -20.84 4.82 9.84
C ASN A 79 -19.61 4.89 10.79
N ALA A 80 -18.42 4.59 10.29
CA ALA A 80 -17.18 4.67 11.07
C ALA A 80 -16.64 6.09 11.13
N ASP A 81 -15.89 6.38 12.21
CA ASP A 81 -15.14 7.62 12.40
C ASP A 81 -13.73 7.52 11.78
N GLU A 82 -13.15 6.35 11.89
CA GLU A 82 -11.83 6.01 11.35
C GLU A 82 -11.83 4.54 10.96
N VAL A 83 -11.13 4.20 9.88
CA VAL A 83 -10.92 2.80 9.44
C VAL A 83 -9.47 2.59 9.09
N THR A 84 -8.89 1.48 9.55
CA THR A 84 -7.59 1.00 9.11
C THR A 84 -7.75 -0.34 8.41
N LEU A 85 -7.32 -0.42 7.15
CA LEU A 85 -7.25 -1.66 6.38
C LEU A 85 -5.84 -2.22 6.44
N PHE A 86 -5.72 -3.48 6.82
CA PHE A 86 -4.48 -4.26 6.80
C PHE A 86 -4.55 -5.25 5.64
N ILE A 87 -3.62 -5.15 4.70
CA ILE A 87 -3.57 -6.01 3.51
C ILE A 87 -2.27 -6.78 3.53
N SER A 88 -2.37 -8.11 3.55
CA SER A 88 -1.24 -9.03 3.49
C SER A 88 -1.33 -9.89 2.24
N ALA A 89 -0.19 -10.22 1.65
CA ALA A 89 -0.10 -11.17 0.55
C ALA A 89 1.16 -12.03 0.67
N ALA A 90 1.03 -13.31 0.32
CA ALA A 90 2.12 -14.26 0.27
C ALA A 90 1.91 -15.31 -0.82
N THR A 91 2.99 -16.01 -1.17
CA THR A 91 2.98 -17.05 -2.21
C THR A 91 3.67 -18.32 -1.74
N SER A 92 3.31 -19.45 -2.35
CA SER A 92 3.96 -20.74 -2.10
C SER A 92 5.41 -20.78 -2.54
N PHE A 93 5.88 -19.81 -3.34
CA PHE A 93 7.28 -19.71 -3.76
C PHE A 93 8.24 -19.54 -2.57
N ARG A 94 7.82 -18.78 -1.55
CA ARG A 94 8.64 -18.52 -0.35
C ARG A 94 8.29 -19.41 0.84
N SER A 95 7.04 -19.87 0.93
CA SER A 95 6.57 -20.68 2.06
C SER A 95 5.41 -21.57 1.65
N HIS A 96 5.47 -22.87 2.00
CA HIS A 96 4.33 -23.76 1.80
C HIS A 96 3.10 -23.32 2.59
N ASP A 97 3.29 -22.72 3.76
CA ASP A 97 2.22 -22.26 4.64
C ASP A 97 1.87 -20.78 4.39
N TYR A 98 1.89 -20.35 3.12
CA TYR A 98 1.71 -18.95 2.72
C TYR A 98 0.40 -18.31 3.21
N ILE A 99 -0.65 -19.11 3.43
CA ILE A 99 -1.92 -18.60 3.98
C ILE A 99 -1.76 -18.23 5.45
N ASP A 100 -1.11 -19.07 6.25
CA ASP A 100 -0.87 -18.79 7.67
C ASP A 100 0.17 -17.69 7.86
N VAL A 101 1.10 -17.55 6.92
CA VAL A 101 2.03 -16.41 6.86
C VAL A 101 1.26 -15.10 6.69
N CYS A 102 0.28 -15.02 5.77
CA CYS A 102 -0.57 -13.84 5.61
C CYS A 102 -1.31 -13.46 6.89
N LYS A 103 -1.93 -14.45 7.56
CA LYS A 103 -2.64 -14.24 8.84
C LYS A 103 -1.68 -13.72 9.91
N LYS A 104 -0.52 -14.36 10.07
CA LYS A 104 0.49 -13.99 11.04
C LYS A 104 1.00 -12.55 10.87
N TYR A 105 1.17 -12.08 9.63
CA TYR A 105 1.55 -10.69 9.37
C TYR A 105 0.50 -9.72 9.87
N ILE A 106 -0.77 -9.95 9.58
CA ILE A 106 -1.88 -9.13 10.07
C ILE A 106 -1.96 -9.18 11.61
N ASP A 107 -1.94 -10.37 12.21
CA ASP A 107 -2.03 -10.54 13.66
C ASP A 107 -0.89 -9.86 14.42
N ASN A 108 0.30 -9.82 13.83
CA ASN A 108 1.43 -9.10 14.40
C ASN A 108 1.26 -7.58 14.31
N ALA A 109 0.78 -7.08 13.17
CA ALA A 109 0.54 -5.66 12.99
C ALA A 109 -0.58 -5.13 13.90
N LEU A 110 -1.61 -5.93 14.16
CA LEU A 110 -2.71 -5.58 15.07
C LEU A 110 -2.29 -5.39 16.54
N LYS A 111 -1.09 -5.86 16.91
CA LYS A 111 -0.52 -5.63 18.25
C LYS A 111 0.13 -4.26 18.39
N LYS A 112 0.30 -3.53 17.29
CA LYS A 112 0.93 -2.22 17.22
C LYS A 112 -0.12 -1.12 17.00
N GLU A 113 0.13 0.05 17.58
CA GLU A 113 -0.61 1.24 17.23
C GLU A 113 -0.24 1.71 15.80
N TYR A 114 -1.20 2.33 15.09
CA TYR A 114 -0.95 2.83 13.74
C TYR A 114 0.28 3.74 13.65
N LYS A 115 0.49 4.59 14.66
CA LYS A 115 1.65 5.49 14.71
C LYS A 115 2.97 4.71 14.73
N GLU A 116 3.04 3.63 15.48
CA GLU A 116 4.23 2.78 15.55
C GLU A 116 4.53 2.13 14.18
N ILE A 117 3.49 1.60 13.52
CA ILE A 117 3.61 1.01 12.17
C ILE A 117 4.13 2.06 11.18
N LEU A 118 3.61 3.29 11.24
CA LEU A 118 4.02 4.39 10.37
C LEU A 118 5.46 4.83 10.65
N ASP A 119 5.83 4.99 11.92
CA ASP A 119 7.18 5.39 12.33
C ASP A 119 8.23 4.33 11.90
N ASP A 120 7.92 3.05 12.08
CA ASP A 120 8.77 1.93 11.62
C ASP A 120 8.92 1.94 10.09
N HIS A 121 7.84 2.17 9.36
CA HIS A 121 7.86 2.28 7.90
C HIS A 121 8.72 3.46 7.42
N ILE A 122 8.53 4.64 8.01
CA ILE A 122 9.30 5.84 7.67
C ILE A 122 10.79 5.60 7.93
N LYS A 123 11.15 5.09 9.12
CA LYS A 123 12.52 4.82 9.50
C LYS A 123 13.20 3.83 8.53
N ASP A 124 12.51 2.76 8.20
CA ASP A 124 13.01 1.76 7.27
C ASP A 124 13.20 2.33 5.86
N TYR A 125 12.21 3.05 5.33
CA TYR A 125 12.30 3.71 4.04
C TYR A 125 13.45 4.72 3.98
N GLN A 126 13.55 5.59 4.98
CA GLN A 126 14.60 6.61 5.09
C GLN A 126 15.99 6.00 5.18
N SER A 127 16.14 4.83 5.80
CA SER A 127 17.42 4.12 5.89
C SER A 127 18.02 3.77 4.52
N LEU A 128 17.17 3.64 3.50
CA LEU A 128 17.56 3.39 2.11
C LEU A 128 17.57 4.68 1.29
N PHE A 129 16.56 5.52 1.47
CA PHE A 129 16.39 6.73 0.67
C PHE A 129 17.51 7.76 0.90
N HIS A 130 17.94 7.94 2.14
CA HIS A 130 19.02 8.88 2.49
C HIS A 130 20.44 8.39 2.18
N ARG A 131 20.61 7.20 1.57
CA ARG A 131 21.94 6.72 1.16
C ARG A 131 22.50 7.45 -0.04
N MET A 132 21.67 8.15 -0.80
CA MET A 132 22.06 8.86 -1.99
C MET A 132 21.21 10.13 -2.16
N GLU A 133 21.88 11.22 -2.51
CA GLU A 133 21.30 12.48 -2.88
C GLU A 133 21.86 12.92 -4.22
N LEU A 134 21.05 13.53 -5.06
CA LEU A 134 21.47 14.17 -6.31
C LEU A 134 21.18 15.65 -6.18
N ASP A 135 22.23 16.43 -6.23
CA ASP A 135 22.20 17.88 -6.28
C ASP A 135 22.83 18.36 -7.61
N ILE A 136 22.14 19.25 -8.30
CA ILE A 136 22.59 19.85 -9.56
C ILE A 136 22.50 21.36 -9.39
N GLU A 137 23.53 22.11 -9.84
CA GLU A 137 23.54 23.58 -9.80
C GLU A 137 22.26 24.15 -10.45
N GLY A 138 21.60 25.09 -9.77
CA GLY A 138 20.34 25.70 -10.21
C GLY A 138 19.08 24.94 -9.84
N VAL A 139 19.17 23.89 -8.99
CA VAL A 139 18.01 23.09 -8.51
C VAL A 139 17.02 23.92 -7.69
N ASP A 140 17.50 24.95 -6.98
CA ASP A 140 16.71 25.77 -6.05
C ASP A 140 16.04 26.99 -6.73
N ASP A 141 15.63 26.88 -7.99
CA ASP A 141 14.81 27.91 -8.64
C ASP A 141 13.39 27.91 -8.04
N GLU A 142 13.13 28.84 -7.12
CA GLU A 142 11.85 28.98 -6.42
C GLU A 142 10.67 29.15 -7.39
N GLN A 143 10.87 29.83 -8.52
CA GLN A 143 9.81 30.05 -9.51
C GLN A 143 9.44 28.74 -10.21
N LEU A 144 10.43 27.92 -10.55
CA LEU A 144 10.19 26.60 -11.16
C LEU A 144 9.57 25.62 -10.15
N ASN A 145 9.97 25.69 -8.90
CA ASN A 145 9.47 24.79 -7.85
C ASN A 145 8.00 25.05 -7.48
N GLN A 146 7.43 26.21 -7.82
CA GLN A 146 6.01 26.53 -7.66
C GLN A 146 5.14 26.03 -8.82
N LEU A 147 5.72 25.67 -9.94
CA LEU A 147 4.99 25.17 -11.09
C LEU A 147 4.58 23.70 -10.88
N ALA A 148 3.43 23.33 -11.45
CA ALA A 148 3.00 21.94 -11.52
C ALA A 148 3.96 21.11 -12.39
N THR A 149 4.08 19.80 -12.11
CA THR A 149 5.06 18.93 -12.81
C THR A 149 4.82 18.86 -14.32
N ASP A 150 3.57 18.88 -14.77
CA ASP A 150 3.19 18.90 -16.18
C ASP A 150 3.64 20.18 -16.87
N GLU A 151 3.48 21.34 -16.22
CA GLU A 151 3.98 22.63 -16.74
C GLU A 151 5.50 22.63 -16.84
N ARG A 152 6.21 22.08 -15.86
CA ARG A 152 7.67 21.92 -15.88
C ARG A 152 8.12 21.01 -17.03
N LEU A 153 7.40 19.88 -17.25
CA LEU A 153 7.67 18.99 -18.38
C LEU A 153 7.49 19.67 -19.73
N ASP A 154 6.44 20.50 -19.91
CA ASP A 154 6.21 21.21 -21.15
C ASP A 154 7.28 22.27 -21.42
N ARG A 155 7.81 22.91 -20.38
CA ARG A 155 8.96 23.82 -20.49
C ARG A 155 10.21 23.09 -20.98
N VAL A 156 10.50 21.91 -20.43
CA VAL A 156 11.65 21.08 -20.87
C VAL A 156 11.46 20.61 -22.32
N ARG A 157 10.25 20.20 -22.72
CA ARG A 157 9.92 19.87 -24.12
C ARG A 157 10.12 21.05 -25.06
N ALA A 158 9.92 22.29 -24.57
CA ALA A 158 10.18 23.49 -25.30
C ALA A 158 11.66 23.91 -25.28
N GLY A 159 12.58 23.07 -24.79
CA GLY A 159 14.03 23.30 -24.79
C GLY A 159 14.53 24.20 -23.67
N LYS A 160 13.77 24.35 -22.58
CA LYS A 160 14.23 25.11 -21.40
C LYS A 160 14.82 24.15 -20.36
N ASP A 161 15.87 24.57 -19.69
CA ASP A 161 16.49 23.81 -18.62
C ASP A 161 15.64 23.83 -17.36
N ASP A 162 15.63 22.70 -16.66
CA ASP A 162 14.99 22.53 -15.35
C ASP A 162 15.75 21.47 -14.52
N PRO A 163 16.88 21.85 -13.88
CA PRO A 163 17.67 20.95 -13.04
C PRO A 163 16.87 20.35 -11.89
N GLY A 164 15.98 21.13 -11.28
CA GLY A 164 15.11 20.66 -10.20
C GLY A 164 14.16 19.54 -10.63
N LEU A 165 13.63 19.59 -11.87
CA LEU A 165 12.82 18.50 -12.42
C LEU A 165 13.66 17.23 -12.65
N VAL A 166 14.92 17.36 -13.06
CA VAL A 166 15.84 16.22 -13.22
C VAL A 166 16.08 15.55 -11.86
N CYS A 167 16.36 16.31 -10.81
CA CYS A 167 16.53 15.80 -9.45
C CYS A 167 15.25 15.14 -8.94
N LEU A 168 14.09 15.76 -9.16
CA LEU A 168 12.79 15.20 -8.78
C LEU A 168 12.53 13.87 -9.49
N TYR A 169 12.78 13.78 -10.78
CA TYR A 169 12.60 12.56 -11.58
C TYR A 169 13.54 11.43 -11.12
N PHE A 170 14.79 11.76 -10.82
CA PHE A 170 15.74 10.81 -10.25
C PHE A 170 15.26 10.28 -8.89
N GLN A 171 14.84 11.15 -7.97
CA GLN A 171 14.33 10.75 -6.67
C GLN A 171 13.04 9.95 -6.76
N PHE A 172 12.15 10.28 -7.70
CA PHE A 172 10.93 9.50 -7.96
C PHE A 172 11.25 8.10 -8.47
N GLY A 173 12.22 7.95 -9.37
CA GLY A 173 12.70 6.64 -9.81
C GLY A 173 13.24 5.79 -8.65
N ARG A 174 14.01 6.40 -7.76
CA ARG A 174 14.50 5.74 -6.54
C ARG A 174 13.35 5.33 -5.60
N TYR A 175 12.36 6.20 -5.41
CA TYR A 175 11.16 5.87 -4.65
C TYR A 175 10.47 4.63 -5.19
N LEU A 176 10.25 4.55 -6.49
CA LEU A 176 9.62 3.39 -7.13
C LEU A 176 10.45 2.12 -6.93
N MET A 177 11.77 2.18 -7.10
CA MET A 177 12.65 1.03 -6.91
C MET A 177 12.65 0.53 -5.47
N ILE A 178 12.75 1.41 -4.48
CA ILE A 178 12.70 1.05 -3.06
C ILE A 178 11.34 0.45 -2.70
N SER A 179 10.26 0.99 -3.27
CA SER A 179 8.89 0.56 -2.93
C SER A 179 8.50 -0.78 -3.54
N CYS A 180 9.07 -1.18 -4.69
CA CYS A 180 8.67 -2.40 -5.41
C CYS A 180 9.64 -3.58 -5.26
N SER A 181 10.85 -3.39 -4.71
CA SER A 181 11.93 -4.39 -4.75
C SER A 181 12.31 -4.96 -3.38
N ARG A 182 11.38 -5.06 -2.44
CA ARG A 182 11.70 -5.47 -1.05
C ARG A 182 11.00 -6.73 -0.64
#